data_c1973a953aa7903ebae58efd965d5d06
#
_entry.id   c1973a953aa7903ebae58efd965d5d06
#
_cell.length_a   1.000
_cell.length_b   1.000
_cell.length_c   1.000
_cell.angle_alpha   90.00
_cell.angle_beta   90.00
_cell.angle_gamma   90.00
#
_symmetry.space_group_name_H-M   'P 1'
#
loop_
_entity.id
_entity.type
_entity.pdbx_description
1 polymer ?
#
loop_
_entity_poly.entity_id
_entity_poly.type
_entity_poly.pdbx_seq_one_letter_code
_entity_poly.pdbx_strand_id
1 'polypeptide(L)'
;NEEKAYKKLDLNPDDFRIDILAPIKRGWKSSGVGFFIGKQGNLLTASPSIMGSNKIRVRFSNGRTEPVKLVQKFIVYKIAILKLENPNKELPKPLVFEDTPHFKEDNTVYAMDFLKLQTPNPSLSKGKILKENALENSDKIVQLDLAVQKGQSGGPLFNNDGNVIGLILEKSLAQKSFSYLKDAPANASFAIKS
;
A
#
# COMPACT_ATOMS: atom_id res chain seq x y z
N ASN A 1 18.69 -1.49 11.88
CA ASN A 1 19.15 -2.42 10.84
C ASN A 1 17.94 -3.00 10.12
N GLU A 2 17.65 -2.42 8.96
CA GLU A 2 16.48 -2.70 8.12
C GLU A 2 16.45 -4.15 7.62
N GLU A 3 17.60 -4.70 7.21
CA GLU A 3 17.73 -6.11 6.80
C GLU A 3 17.28 -7.09 7.90
N LYS A 4 17.51 -6.74 9.17
CA LYS A 4 17.04 -7.55 10.30
C LYS A 4 15.51 -7.53 10.45
N ALA A 5 14.84 -6.42 10.05
CA ALA A 5 13.40 -6.31 10.13
C ALA A 5 12.71 -7.24 9.11
N TYR A 6 13.18 -7.30 7.86
CA TYR A 6 12.63 -8.24 6.87
C TYR A 6 12.78 -9.69 7.31
N LYS A 7 13.98 -10.08 7.79
CA LYS A 7 14.23 -11.43 8.29
C LYS A 7 13.36 -11.76 9.50
N LYS A 8 13.17 -10.79 10.40
CA LYS A 8 12.32 -10.97 11.58
C LYS A 8 10.85 -11.20 11.22
N LEU A 9 10.36 -10.51 10.18
CA LEU A 9 8.97 -10.57 9.75
C LEU A 9 8.72 -11.63 8.66
N ASP A 10 9.74 -12.38 8.26
CA ASP A 10 9.69 -13.37 7.15
C ASP A 10 9.12 -12.78 5.85
N LEU A 11 9.47 -11.54 5.55
CA LEU A 11 9.01 -10.83 4.37
C LEU A 11 10.07 -10.82 3.27
N ASN A 12 9.64 -11.09 2.04
CA ASN A 12 10.44 -10.88 0.84
C ASN A 12 9.97 -9.59 0.14
N PRO A 13 10.82 -8.54 0.04
CA PRO A 13 10.44 -7.29 -0.60
C PRO A 13 9.92 -7.43 -2.02
N ASP A 14 10.37 -8.43 -2.77
CA ASP A 14 9.95 -8.64 -4.16
C ASP A 14 8.49 -9.08 -4.27
N ASP A 15 7.91 -9.63 -3.20
CA ASP A 15 6.52 -10.07 -3.16
C ASP A 15 5.52 -8.90 -3.11
N PHE A 16 5.94 -7.71 -2.65
CA PHE A 16 5.04 -6.57 -2.48
C PHE A 16 5.59 -5.24 -3.04
N ARG A 17 6.72 -5.27 -3.75
CA ARG A 17 7.27 -4.11 -4.45
C ARG A 17 6.68 -4.01 -5.86
N ILE A 18 5.40 -3.65 -5.92
CA ILE A 18 4.67 -3.53 -7.17
C ILE A 18 4.25 -2.07 -7.37
N ASP A 19 4.83 -1.39 -8.35
CA ASP A 19 4.43 -0.05 -8.74
C ASP A 19 3.16 -0.09 -9.56
N ILE A 20 2.23 0.79 -9.25
CA ILE A 20 1.08 1.10 -10.10
C ILE A 20 1.47 2.24 -11.03
N LEU A 21 1.35 2.01 -12.33
CA LEU A 21 1.71 2.95 -13.37
C LEU A 21 0.47 3.50 -14.06
N ALA A 22 0.36 4.82 -14.12
CA ALA A 22 -0.64 5.52 -14.91
C ALA A 22 0.01 6.16 -16.15
N PRO A 23 -0.72 6.28 -17.29
CA PRO A 23 -0.20 6.91 -18.50
C PRO A 23 -0.04 8.42 -18.29
N ILE A 24 1.01 8.96 -18.87
CA ILE A 24 1.24 10.41 -19.03
C ILE A 24 1.41 10.74 -20.51
N LYS A 25 1.53 12.01 -20.84
CA LYS A 25 1.66 12.49 -22.24
C LYS A 25 2.73 11.75 -23.05
N ARG A 26 3.84 11.35 -22.37
CA ARG A 26 4.92 10.54 -22.99
C ARG A 26 5.36 9.46 -22.01
N GLY A 27 4.74 8.28 -22.08
CA GLY A 27 5.12 7.13 -21.27
C GLY A 27 4.24 6.88 -20.05
N TRP A 28 4.84 6.42 -18.98
CA TRP A 28 4.17 5.94 -17.75
C TRP A 28 4.81 6.56 -16.52
N LYS A 29 4.00 6.86 -15.52
CA LYS A 29 4.43 7.40 -14.23
C LYS A 29 3.89 6.55 -13.11
N SER A 30 4.71 6.29 -12.08
CA SER A 30 4.25 5.70 -10.84
C SER A 30 3.23 6.62 -10.16
N SER A 31 2.09 6.07 -9.84
CA SER A 31 0.96 6.75 -9.18
C SER A 31 0.65 6.18 -7.79
N GLY A 32 1.28 5.09 -7.43
CA GLY A 32 1.12 4.40 -6.17
C GLY A 32 1.76 3.03 -6.24
N VAL A 33 1.43 2.21 -5.28
CA VAL A 33 1.91 0.84 -5.16
C VAL A 33 0.76 -0.11 -4.88
N GLY A 34 1.01 -1.40 -5.02
CA GLY A 34 0.05 -2.45 -4.72
C GLY A 34 0.76 -3.74 -4.37
N PHE A 35 0.00 -4.73 -3.99
CA PHE A 35 0.49 -6.06 -3.66
C PHE A 35 -0.51 -7.14 -4.06
N PHE A 36 -0.01 -8.34 -4.31
CA PHE A 36 -0.84 -9.46 -4.72
C PHE A 36 -1.65 -10.03 -3.58
N ILE A 37 -2.91 -10.35 -3.89
CA ILE A 37 -3.86 -11.04 -3.03
C ILE A 37 -4.31 -12.33 -3.72
N GLY A 38 -4.09 -13.47 -3.08
CA GLY A 38 -4.41 -14.77 -3.69
C GLY A 38 -3.54 -15.10 -4.91
N LYS A 39 -3.79 -16.25 -5.51
CA LYS A 39 -2.92 -16.87 -6.55
C LYS A 39 -3.31 -16.56 -8.00
N GLN A 40 -4.34 -15.74 -8.22
CA GLN A 40 -4.93 -15.54 -9.55
C GLN A 40 -4.51 -14.24 -10.24
N GLY A 41 -3.44 -13.58 -9.76
CA GLY A 41 -2.97 -12.31 -10.31
C GLY A 41 -3.82 -11.10 -9.94
N ASN A 42 -4.59 -11.19 -8.85
CA ASN A 42 -5.31 -10.06 -8.27
C ASN A 42 -4.37 -9.23 -7.39
N LEU A 43 -4.46 -7.91 -7.54
CA LEU A 43 -3.69 -6.96 -6.73
C LEU A 43 -4.63 -6.02 -5.99
N LEU A 44 -4.25 -5.69 -4.78
CA LEU A 44 -4.88 -4.63 -4.00
C LEU A 44 -4.06 -3.35 -4.11
N THR A 45 -4.73 -2.20 -4.25
CA THR A 45 -4.12 -0.87 -4.24
C THR A 45 -5.10 0.18 -3.71
N ALA A 46 -4.60 1.39 -3.42
CA ALA A 46 -5.46 2.52 -3.09
C ALA A 46 -6.17 3.05 -4.35
N SER A 47 -7.49 3.18 -4.32
CA SER A 47 -8.25 3.65 -5.48
C SER A 47 -7.88 5.06 -5.96
N PRO A 48 -7.41 6.01 -5.12
CA PRO A 48 -6.88 7.28 -5.61
C PRO A 48 -5.66 7.14 -6.54
N SER A 49 -4.86 6.08 -6.38
CA SER A 49 -3.68 5.81 -7.22
C SER A 49 -4.01 5.50 -8.68
N ILE A 50 -5.27 5.15 -8.95
CA ILE A 50 -5.75 4.84 -10.32
C ILE A 50 -6.78 5.83 -10.84
N MET A 51 -7.03 6.92 -10.10
CA MET A 51 -8.03 7.91 -10.51
C MET A 51 -7.68 8.57 -11.84
N GLY A 52 -8.68 8.68 -12.70
CA GLY A 52 -8.53 9.33 -14.01
C GLY A 52 -7.81 8.49 -15.07
N SER A 53 -7.41 7.25 -14.75
CA SER A 53 -6.73 6.36 -15.69
C SER A 53 -7.65 5.24 -16.17
N ASN A 54 -7.78 5.13 -17.48
CA ASN A 54 -8.47 4.01 -18.15
C ASN A 54 -7.50 2.91 -18.60
N LYS A 55 -6.19 3.18 -18.55
CA LYS A 55 -5.12 2.22 -18.81
C LYS A 55 -4.20 2.20 -17.61
N ILE A 56 -3.92 1.02 -17.10
CA ILE A 56 -3.09 0.82 -15.91
C ILE A 56 -2.08 -0.28 -16.23
N ARG A 57 -0.85 -0.10 -15.77
CA ARG A 57 0.17 -1.14 -15.77
C ARG A 57 0.72 -1.33 -14.37
N VAL A 58 1.34 -2.46 -14.13
CA VAL A 58 2.16 -2.69 -12.94
C VAL A 58 3.61 -2.89 -13.36
N ARG A 59 4.54 -2.49 -12.49
CA ARG A 59 5.97 -2.76 -12.64
C ARG A 59 6.45 -3.54 -11.43
N PHE A 60 7.04 -4.68 -11.71
CA PHE A 60 7.64 -5.57 -10.71
C PHE A 60 9.04 -5.08 -10.30
N SER A 61 9.57 -5.60 -9.21
CA SER A 61 10.92 -5.28 -8.71
C SER A 61 12.04 -5.52 -9.72
N ASN A 62 11.89 -6.52 -10.58
CA ASN A 62 12.81 -6.82 -11.68
C ASN A 62 12.67 -5.92 -12.92
N GLY A 63 11.83 -4.88 -12.85
CA GLY A 63 11.57 -3.93 -13.95
C GLY A 63 10.55 -4.40 -14.99
N ARG A 64 10.09 -5.65 -14.94
CA ARG A 64 9.04 -6.15 -15.85
C ARG A 64 7.75 -5.35 -15.65
N THR A 65 7.10 -4.98 -16.75
CA THR A 65 5.81 -4.30 -16.72
C THR A 65 4.71 -5.11 -17.38
N GLU A 66 3.52 -5.15 -16.77
CA GLU A 66 2.38 -5.90 -17.26
C GLU A 66 1.10 -5.03 -17.23
N PRO A 67 0.22 -5.18 -18.22
CA PRO A 67 -1.08 -4.53 -18.19
C PRO A 67 -1.99 -5.17 -17.15
N VAL A 68 -2.79 -4.33 -16.51
CA VAL A 68 -3.82 -4.75 -15.55
C VAL A 68 -5.15 -4.10 -15.86
N LYS A 69 -6.22 -4.77 -15.50
CA LYS A 69 -7.59 -4.23 -15.57
C LYS A 69 -8.15 -4.01 -14.17
N LEU A 70 -9.00 -3.01 -14.05
CA LEU A 70 -9.79 -2.80 -12.85
C LEU A 70 -10.88 -3.87 -12.74
N VAL A 71 -10.87 -4.60 -11.63
CA VAL A 71 -11.90 -5.62 -11.31
C VAL A 71 -13.00 -4.99 -10.47
N GLN A 72 -12.61 -4.32 -9.39
CA GLN A 72 -13.54 -3.75 -8.40
C GLN A 72 -12.95 -2.47 -7.82
N LYS A 73 -13.83 -1.50 -7.56
CA LYS A 73 -13.49 -0.26 -6.86
C LYS A 73 -14.45 -0.06 -5.69
N PHE A 74 -13.89 -0.01 -4.51
CA PHE A 74 -14.62 0.27 -3.27
C PHE A 74 -14.48 1.75 -2.92
N ILE A 75 -15.42 2.57 -3.39
CA ILE A 75 -15.33 4.04 -3.30
C ILE A 75 -15.24 4.51 -1.85
N VAL A 76 -16.06 3.93 -0.96
CA VAL A 76 -16.10 4.29 0.47
C VAL A 76 -14.78 3.95 1.15
N TYR A 77 -14.22 2.78 0.87
CA TYR A 77 -12.97 2.30 1.47
C TYR A 77 -11.71 2.78 0.78
N LYS A 78 -11.83 3.52 -0.34
CA LYS A 78 -10.68 3.99 -1.14
C LYS A 78 -9.74 2.89 -1.60
N ILE A 79 -10.27 1.70 -1.85
CA ILE A 79 -9.55 0.50 -2.28
C ILE A 79 -9.95 0.15 -3.71
N ALA A 80 -9.04 -0.43 -4.46
CA ALA A 80 -9.29 -1.02 -5.77
C ALA A 80 -8.62 -2.38 -5.89
N ILE A 81 -9.31 -3.31 -6.54
CA ILE A 81 -8.78 -4.60 -6.95
C ILE A 81 -8.49 -4.54 -8.44
N LEU A 82 -7.24 -4.78 -8.79
CA LEU A 82 -6.76 -4.91 -10.15
C LEU A 82 -6.47 -6.38 -10.44
N LYS A 83 -6.45 -6.76 -11.71
CA LYS A 83 -6.08 -8.10 -12.16
C LYS A 83 -5.14 -8.02 -13.35
N LEU A 84 -4.07 -8.80 -13.33
CA LEU A 84 -3.22 -9.00 -14.49
C LEU A 84 -4.04 -9.54 -15.67
N GLU A 85 -3.83 -8.97 -16.85
CA GLU A 85 -4.51 -9.45 -18.06
C GLU A 85 -3.98 -10.83 -18.50
N ASN A 86 -2.69 -11.09 -18.28
CA ASN A 86 -2.03 -12.34 -18.63
C ASN A 86 -1.27 -12.91 -17.41
N PRO A 87 -1.94 -13.64 -16.50
CA PRO A 87 -1.34 -14.12 -15.26
C PRO A 87 -0.43 -15.36 -15.40
N ASN A 88 -0.15 -15.83 -16.65
CA ASN A 88 0.59 -17.07 -16.92
C ASN A 88 2.10 -17.04 -16.62
N LYS A 89 2.60 -15.94 -16.01
CA LYS A 89 3.99 -15.78 -15.60
C LYS A 89 4.12 -16.00 -14.11
N GLU A 90 5.35 -16.30 -13.67
CA GLU A 90 5.68 -16.35 -12.24
C GLU A 90 5.25 -15.06 -11.53
N LEU A 91 4.42 -15.22 -10.53
CA LEU A 91 3.85 -14.13 -9.74
C LEU A 91 4.55 -14.07 -8.37
N PRO A 92 4.70 -12.87 -7.81
CA PRO A 92 5.09 -12.73 -6.42
C PRO A 92 4.17 -13.49 -5.49
N LYS A 93 4.70 -13.93 -4.36
CA LYS A 93 3.90 -14.61 -3.33
C LYS A 93 2.84 -13.65 -2.78
N PRO A 94 1.56 -14.07 -2.71
CA PRO A 94 0.52 -13.25 -2.10
C PRO A 94 0.83 -13.01 -0.62
N LEU A 95 0.56 -11.79 -0.16
CA LEU A 95 0.70 -11.46 1.26
C LEU A 95 -0.41 -12.10 2.09
N VAL A 96 -0.08 -12.40 3.34
CA VAL A 96 -1.00 -12.97 4.32
C VAL A 96 -1.65 -11.82 5.09
N PHE A 97 -2.97 -11.84 5.16
CA PHE A 97 -3.74 -10.92 5.99
C PHE A 97 -3.90 -11.47 7.41
N GLU A 98 -3.92 -10.57 8.38
CA GLU A 98 -4.34 -10.90 9.73
C GLU A 98 -5.85 -11.11 9.76
N ASP A 99 -6.32 -12.25 10.28
CA ASP A 99 -7.74 -12.59 10.31
C ASP A 99 -8.55 -11.65 11.22
N THR A 100 -7.94 -11.25 12.34
CA THR A 100 -8.56 -10.35 13.34
C THR A 100 -7.56 -9.26 13.74
N PRO A 101 -7.34 -8.26 12.89
CA PRO A 101 -6.34 -7.24 13.16
C PRO A 101 -6.71 -6.39 14.37
N HIS A 102 -5.76 -6.24 15.30
CA HIS A 102 -5.91 -5.39 16.46
C HIS A 102 -5.15 -4.09 16.26
N PHE A 103 -5.89 -2.98 16.25
CA PHE A 103 -5.34 -1.63 16.16
C PHE A 103 -5.36 -0.95 17.52
N LYS A 104 -4.29 -1.14 18.29
CA LYS A 104 -4.13 -0.48 19.58
C LYS A 104 -3.07 0.60 19.48
N GLU A 105 -3.31 1.76 20.14
CA GLU A 105 -2.31 2.82 20.25
C GLU A 105 -0.99 2.27 20.78
N ASP A 106 0.12 2.82 20.29
CA ASP A 106 1.49 2.38 20.52
C ASP A 106 1.89 1.02 19.92
N ASN A 107 0.99 0.26 19.30
CA ASN A 107 1.37 -0.95 18.59
C ASN A 107 2.35 -0.61 17.46
N THR A 108 3.43 -1.39 17.38
CA THR A 108 4.42 -1.26 16.32
C THR A 108 3.84 -1.75 15.00
N VAL A 109 4.08 -0.97 13.95
CA VAL A 109 3.69 -1.28 12.58
C VAL A 109 4.86 -1.02 11.62
N TYR A 110 4.79 -1.65 10.45
CA TYR A 110 5.82 -1.52 9.42
C TYR A 110 5.18 -1.24 8.06
N ALA A 111 5.85 -0.41 7.27
CA ALA A 111 5.50 -0.20 5.87
C ALA A 111 6.77 -0.17 5.02
N MET A 112 6.66 -0.53 3.75
CA MET A 112 7.78 -0.44 2.83
C MET A 112 8.03 1.01 2.44
N ASP A 113 9.31 1.42 2.48
CA ASP A 113 9.76 2.67 1.90
C ASP A 113 10.08 2.48 0.41
N PHE A 114 9.20 3.00 -0.45
CA PHE A 114 9.31 2.88 -1.91
C PHE A 114 10.18 3.96 -2.55
N LEU A 115 10.63 4.97 -1.81
CA LEU A 115 11.35 6.11 -2.42
C LEU A 115 12.73 5.76 -2.91
N LYS A 116 13.30 4.70 -2.41
CA LYS A 116 14.58 4.18 -2.89
C LYS A 116 14.40 3.12 -3.97
N LEU A 117 13.50 3.35 -4.94
CA LEU A 117 13.35 2.48 -6.11
C LEU A 117 14.65 2.25 -6.90
N GLN A 118 15.67 3.09 -6.67
CA GLN A 118 17.00 2.97 -7.27
C GLN A 118 17.99 2.21 -6.39
N THR A 119 17.60 1.83 -5.17
CA THR A 119 18.47 0.99 -4.31
C THR A 119 18.04 -0.47 -4.43
N PRO A 120 19.00 -1.41 -4.50
CA PRO A 120 18.70 -2.83 -4.59
C PRO A 120 17.98 -3.38 -3.35
N ASN A 121 18.01 -2.67 -2.22
CA ASN A 121 17.39 -3.08 -0.97
C ASN A 121 16.33 -2.06 -0.55
N PRO A 122 15.03 -2.34 -0.75
CA PRO A 122 13.97 -1.52 -0.19
C PRO A 122 14.04 -1.54 1.34
N SER A 123 13.75 -0.41 1.98
CA SER A 123 13.73 -0.31 3.43
C SER A 123 12.33 -0.51 4.00
N LEU A 124 12.24 -1.05 5.22
CA LEU A 124 11.03 -1.04 6.02
C LEU A 124 11.09 0.14 6.99
N SER A 125 10.13 1.03 6.86
CA SER A 125 9.88 2.05 7.88
C SER A 125 9.12 1.42 9.05
N LYS A 126 9.65 1.64 10.25
CA LYS A 126 9.01 1.23 11.50
C LYS A 126 8.33 2.44 12.12
N GLY A 127 7.10 2.28 12.54
CA GLY A 127 6.32 3.30 13.23
C GLY A 127 5.38 2.71 14.25
N LYS A 128 4.43 3.52 14.71
CA LYS A 128 3.43 3.15 15.69
C LYS A 128 2.03 3.60 15.26
N ILE A 129 1.02 2.97 15.82
CA ILE A 129 -0.35 3.46 15.78
C ILE A 129 -0.47 4.62 16.76
N LEU A 130 -0.87 5.80 16.26
CA LEU A 130 -1.13 6.98 17.09
C LEU A 130 -2.57 7.06 17.55
N LYS A 131 -3.51 6.71 16.67
CA LYS A 131 -4.94 6.66 16.98
C LYS A 131 -5.55 5.47 16.28
N GLU A 132 -6.23 4.64 17.02
CA GLU A 132 -6.96 3.48 16.52
C GLU A 132 -8.04 3.88 15.52
N ASN A 133 -8.75 4.96 15.82
CA ASN A 133 -9.72 5.58 14.92
C ASN A 133 -9.26 7.01 14.66
N ALA A 134 -8.76 7.25 13.45
CA ALA A 134 -8.35 8.61 13.04
C ALA A 134 -9.55 9.59 12.99
N LEU A 135 -10.74 9.08 13.16
CA LEU A 135 -12.02 9.76 13.04
C LEU A 135 -12.96 9.33 14.15
N GLU A 136 -13.67 10.31 14.72
CA GLU A 136 -14.64 10.07 15.79
C GLU A 136 -15.80 9.13 15.39
N ASN A 137 -16.06 9.02 14.07
CA ASN A 137 -17.21 8.25 13.54
C ASN A 137 -16.80 7.19 12.49
N SER A 138 -15.54 6.83 12.37
CA SER A 138 -15.10 5.80 11.44
C SER A 138 -14.04 4.89 12.04
N ASP A 139 -14.38 3.63 12.11
CA ASP A 139 -13.51 2.53 12.50
C ASP A 139 -12.58 2.06 11.37
N LYS A 140 -12.60 2.73 10.21
CA LYS A 140 -11.91 2.29 8.99
C LYS A 140 -10.52 2.87 8.79
N ILE A 141 -10.20 3.98 9.44
CA ILE A 141 -8.94 4.70 9.24
C ILE A 141 -8.15 4.76 10.56
N VAL A 142 -6.92 4.31 10.50
CA VAL A 142 -5.95 4.41 11.58
C VAL A 142 -4.96 5.53 11.29
N GLN A 143 -4.57 6.29 12.31
CA GLN A 143 -3.50 7.29 12.24
C GLN A 143 -2.20 6.69 12.73
N LEU A 144 -1.12 6.95 11.98
CA LEU A 144 0.19 6.36 12.20
C LEU A 144 1.25 7.43 12.45
N ASP A 145 2.22 7.12 13.30
CA ASP A 145 3.54 7.74 13.35
C ASP A 145 4.48 6.92 12.46
N LEU A 146 4.38 7.16 11.17
CA LEU A 146 5.14 6.46 10.16
C LEU A 146 5.44 7.44 9.02
N ALA A 147 6.69 7.52 8.59
CA ALA A 147 7.08 8.37 7.48
C ALA A 147 6.56 7.80 6.15
N VAL A 148 5.35 8.18 5.76
CA VAL A 148 4.74 7.83 4.48
C VAL A 148 4.95 8.96 3.49
N GLN A 149 5.54 8.64 2.35
CA GLN A 149 5.85 9.61 1.31
C GLN A 149 4.92 9.46 0.09
N LYS A 150 4.93 10.49 -0.76
CA LYS A 150 4.16 10.47 -2.00
C LYS A 150 4.57 9.28 -2.87
N GLY A 151 3.57 8.53 -3.34
CA GLY A 151 3.78 7.33 -4.14
C GLY A 151 3.73 6.03 -3.35
N GLN A 152 3.61 6.07 -2.02
CA GLN A 152 3.49 4.87 -1.18
C GLN A 152 2.04 4.42 -0.95
N SER A 153 1.05 5.21 -1.39
CA SER A 153 -0.35 4.83 -1.26
C SER A 153 -0.67 3.53 -1.99
N GLY A 154 -1.35 2.63 -1.29
CA GLY A 154 -1.69 1.30 -1.77
C GLY A 154 -0.73 0.20 -1.31
N GLY A 155 0.36 0.55 -0.63
CA GLY A 155 1.26 -0.42 -0.03
C GLY A 155 0.68 -1.08 1.22
N PRO A 156 1.18 -2.27 1.58
CA PRO A 156 0.72 -2.97 2.77
C PRO A 156 1.22 -2.32 4.06
N LEU A 157 0.38 -2.31 5.08
CA LEU A 157 0.76 -2.07 6.48
C LEU A 157 0.87 -3.40 7.18
N PHE A 158 2.02 -3.68 7.81
CA PHE A 158 2.29 -4.92 8.51
C PHE A 158 2.27 -4.76 10.02
N ASN A 159 1.85 -5.80 10.73
CA ASN A 159 2.05 -5.96 12.16
C ASN A 159 3.44 -6.55 12.49
N ASN A 160 3.69 -6.87 13.76
CA ASN A 160 4.96 -7.48 14.22
C ASN A 160 5.20 -8.90 13.72
N ASP A 161 4.18 -9.57 13.23
CA ASP A 161 4.23 -10.96 12.73
C ASP A 161 4.39 -11.00 11.20
N GLY A 162 4.43 -9.83 10.53
CA GLY A 162 4.55 -9.72 9.07
C GLY A 162 3.22 -9.92 8.34
N ASN A 163 2.10 -9.96 9.05
CA ASN A 163 0.79 -10.04 8.44
C ASN A 163 0.28 -8.66 8.05
N VAL A 164 -0.46 -8.58 6.95
CA VAL A 164 -1.10 -7.34 6.49
C VAL A 164 -2.29 -7.03 7.40
N ILE A 165 -2.28 -5.83 7.98
CA ILE A 165 -3.37 -5.29 8.80
C ILE A 165 -4.04 -4.07 8.17
N GLY A 166 -3.56 -3.61 7.04
CA GLY A 166 -4.15 -2.45 6.37
C GLY A 166 -3.40 -2.04 5.12
N LEU A 167 -3.87 -0.97 4.52
CA LEU A 167 -3.37 -0.40 3.28
C LEU A 167 -2.99 1.06 3.49
N ILE A 168 -1.73 1.39 3.22
CA ILE A 168 -1.18 2.73 3.40
C ILE A 168 -1.90 3.74 2.50
N LEU A 169 -2.19 4.90 3.07
CA LEU A 169 -2.71 6.05 2.36
C LEU A 169 -1.87 7.29 2.74
N GLU A 170 -1.16 7.87 1.78
CA GLU A 170 -0.39 9.08 2.01
C GLU A 170 -1.31 10.24 2.42
N LYS A 171 -0.79 11.17 3.22
CA LYS A 171 -1.56 12.28 3.79
C LYS A 171 -2.34 13.07 2.74
N SER A 172 -1.70 13.44 1.63
CA SER A 172 -2.35 14.28 0.60
C SER A 172 -3.55 13.58 -0.04
N LEU A 173 -3.45 12.27 -0.27
CA LEU A 173 -4.56 11.47 -0.79
C LEU A 173 -5.61 11.21 0.29
N ALA A 174 -5.19 10.99 1.54
CA ALA A 174 -6.10 10.85 2.67
C ALA A 174 -6.94 12.12 2.84
N GLN A 175 -6.33 13.30 2.86
CA GLN A 175 -7.02 14.57 2.99
C GLN A 175 -7.98 14.88 1.82
N LYS A 176 -7.60 14.52 0.59
CA LYS A 176 -8.48 14.65 -0.59
C LYS A 176 -9.64 13.66 -0.55
N SER A 177 -9.42 12.48 0.02
CA SER A 177 -10.40 11.41 0.05
C SER A 177 -11.39 11.54 1.21
N PHE A 178 -10.93 12.16 2.30
CA PHE A 178 -11.66 12.30 3.55
C PHE A 178 -11.56 13.75 4.05
N SER A 179 -12.62 14.54 3.86
CA SER A 179 -12.62 15.99 4.13
C SER A 179 -12.27 16.37 5.58
N TYR A 180 -12.56 15.50 6.51
CA TYR A 180 -12.32 15.66 7.95
C TYR A 180 -10.84 15.44 8.37
N LEU A 181 -9.98 14.94 7.47
CA LEU A 181 -8.53 14.86 7.71
C LEU A 181 -7.77 16.14 7.32
N LYS A 182 -8.46 17.21 6.91
CA LYS A 182 -7.83 18.46 6.46
C LYS A 182 -6.89 19.06 7.52
N ASP A 183 -7.30 18.97 8.79
CA ASP A 183 -6.58 19.55 9.91
C ASP A 183 -5.58 18.58 10.57
N ALA A 184 -5.31 17.44 9.94
CA ALA A 184 -4.36 16.47 10.45
C ALA A 184 -2.93 17.05 10.54
N PRO A 185 -2.15 16.72 11.58
CA PRO A 185 -0.79 17.19 11.77
C PRO A 185 0.10 16.99 10.53
N ALA A 186 1.12 17.84 10.37
CA ALA A 186 1.97 17.83 9.17
C ALA A 186 2.64 16.47 8.92
N ASN A 187 3.01 15.76 9.98
CA ASN A 187 3.67 14.45 9.98
C ASN A 187 2.69 13.26 10.07
N ALA A 188 1.38 13.50 10.05
CA ALA A 188 0.41 12.41 10.11
C ALA A 188 0.45 11.56 8.84
N SER A 189 0.39 10.26 8.99
CA SER A 189 0.11 9.29 7.95
C SER A 189 -1.07 8.41 8.36
N PHE A 190 -1.65 7.74 7.39
CA PHE A 190 -2.89 7.01 7.57
C PHE A 190 -2.83 5.64 6.91
N ALA A 191 -3.63 4.72 7.41
CA ALA A 191 -3.93 3.49 6.71
C ALA A 191 -5.41 3.16 6.80
N ILE A 192 -5.89 2.47 5.77
CA ILE A 192 -7.22 1.86 5.75
C ILE A 192 -7.06 0.50 6.41
N LYS A 193 -7.88 0.20 7.41
CA LYS A 193 -7.89 -1.09 8.10
C LYS A 193 -8.35 -2.21 7.16
N SER A 194 -7.74 -3.38 7.26
CA SER A 194 -8.14 -4.59 6.53
C SER A 194 -9.42 -5.19 7.08
#